data_7a6029f9b6eb20b174d254b333a73ff5
#
_entry.id   7a6029f9b6eb20b174d254b333a73ff5
#
_cell.length_a   1.000
_cell.length_b   1.000
_cell.length_c   1.000
_cell.angle_alpha   90.00
_cell.angle_beta   90.00
_cell.angle_gamma   90.00
#
_symmetry.space_group_name_H-M   'P 1'
#
loop_
_entity.id
_entity.type
_entity.pdbx_description
1 polymer ?
#
loop_
_entity_poly.entity_id
_entity_poly.type
_entity_poly.pdbx_seq_one_letter_code
_entity_poly.pdbx_strand_id
1 'polypeptide(L)'
;MYEGIHHVSLLVSDLERSKHFYSEVLGFKENKNRPAFDFPGAWYEVGNTQIHLIVYEDGKTLRGSHKIDSRDGHFAIRVQDMESFIDRMKKHHVELLNKPNNKTNWHQAFICDPDGNIIEFNQ
;
A
#
# COMPACT_ATOMS: atom_id res chain seq x y z
N MET A 1 9.75 1.94 -25.53
CA MET A 1 9.64 3.35 -25.09
C MET A 1 9.50 3.40 -23.56
N TYR A 2 8.46 2.80 -22.98
CA TYR A 2 8.27 2.79 -21.55
C TYR A 2 8.80 1.49 -20.94
N GLU A 3 9.41 1.57 -19.75
CA GLU A 3 10.02 0.41 -19.07
C GLU A 3 9.18 -0.11 -17.91
N GLY A 4 8.13 0.62 -17.53
CA GLY A 4 7.23 0.23 -16.45
C GLY A 4 7.05 1.34 -15.41
N ILE A 5 6.47 0.99 -14.28
CA ILE A 5 6.25 1.92 -13.18
C ILE A 5 7.44 1.82 -12.22
N HIS A 6 8.13 2.95 -12.00
CA HIS A 6 9.28 3.01 -11.09
C HIS A 6 8.82 3.02 -9.63
N HIS A 7 7.88 3.88 -9.29
CA HIS A 7 7.38 3.99 -7.92
C HIS A 7 5.97 4.56 -7.87
N VAL A 8 5.33 4.36 -6.73
CA VAL A 8 4.06 4.99 -6.35
C VAL A 8 4.35 5.84 -5.13
N SER A 9 3.99 7.12 -5.15
CA SER A 9 4.15 8.02 -4.02
C SER A 9 2.82 8.19 -3.28
N LEU A 10 2.86 8.07 -1.96
CA LEU A 10 1.68 8.17 -1.09
C LEU A 10 1.92 9.23 -0.02
N LEU A 11 0.95 10.13 0.17
CA LEU A 11 0.96 11.03 1.31
C LEU A 11 0.52 10.29 2.56
N VAL A 12 1.30 10.46 3.63
CA VAL A 12 0.99 9.91 4.95
C VAL A 12 1.09 11.03 5.99
N SER A 13 0.32 10.93 7.06
CA SER A 13 0.29 11.98 8.09
C SER A 13 1.22 11.71 9.27
N ASP A 14 1.52 10.45 9.54
CA ASP A 14 2.36 10.02 10.67
C ASP A 14 3.33 8.97 10.16
N LEU A 15 4.61 9.34 10.03
CA LEU A 15 5.62 8.46 9.43
C LEU A 15 5.81 7.17 10.22
N GLU A 16 5.91 7.24 11.54
CA GLU A 16 6.16 6.04 12.35
C GLU A 16 4.98 5.06 12.29
N ARG A 17 3.75 5.55 12.30
CA ARG A 17 2.56 4.72 12.13
C ARG A 17 2.55 4.06 10.75
N SER A 18 2.87 4.81 9.72
CA SER A 18 2.91 4.28 8.35
C SER A 18 4.05 3.30 8.15
N LYS A 19 5.22 3.56 8.72
CA LYS A 19 6.34 2.61 8.68
C LYS A 19 5.99 1.30 9.38
N HIS A 20 5.30 1.35 10.52
CA HIS A 20 4.81 0.14 11.17
C HIS A 20 3.90 -0.66 10.23
N PHE A 21 2.96 0.02 9.57
CA PHE A 21 2.04 -0.62 8.63
C PHE A 21 2.78 -1.26 7.45
N TYR A 22 3.62 -0.51 6.77
CA TYR A 22 4.29 -1.01 5.56
C TYR A 22 5.39 -2.03 5.88
N SER A 23 6.14 -1.85 6.97
CA SER A 23 7.22 -2.77 7.37
C SER A 23 6.72 -4.00 8.10
N GLU A 24 5.88 -3.81 9.14
CA GLU A 24 5.48 -4.90 10.03
C GLU A 24 4.19 -5.59 9.58
N VAL A 25 3.16 -4.82 9.27
CA VAL A 25 1.87 -5.39 8.86
C VAL A 25 1.96 -5.99 7.46
N LEU A 26 2.42 -5.24 6.47
CA LEU A 26 2.56 -5.72 5.10
C LEU A 26 3.85 -6.51 4.87
N GLY A 27 4.88 -6.27 5.64
CA GLY A 27 6.15 -6.99 5.51
C GLY A 27 7.02 -6.54 4.34
N PHE A 28 6.85 -5.29 3.87
CA PHE A 28 7.69 -4.76 2.81
C PHE A 28 9.08 -4.41 3.34
N LYS A 29 10.08 -4.49 2.46
CA LYS A 29 11.46 -4.17 2.81
C LYS A 29 11.74 -2.68 2.62
N GLU A 30 12.12 -2.00 3.69
CA GLU A 30 12.51 -0.59 3.61
C GLU A 30 13.84 -0.44 2.87
N ASN A 31 13.89 0.51 1.93
CA ASN A 31 15.13 0.91 1.25
C ASN A 31 15.76 2.05 2.03
N LYS A 32 16.87 1.77 2.70
CA LYS A 32 17.58 2.74 3.55
C LYS A 32 18.42 3.75 2.75
N ASN A 33 18.47 3.64 1.42
CA ASN A 33 19.21 4.56 0.56
C ASN A 33 18.39 5.78 0.14
N ARG A 34 17.24 6.01 0.79
CA ARG A 34 16.47 7.22 0.54
C ARG A 34 17.35 8.45 0.80
N PRO A 35 17.46 9.40 -0.16
CA PRO A 35 18.22 10.63 0.08
C PRO A 35 17.71 11.43 1.28
N ALA A 36 18.58 12.26 1.86
CA ALA A 36 18.20 13.13 2.97
C ALA A 36 17.44 14.35 2.46
N PHE A 37 16.16 14.15 2.12
CA PHE A 37 15.27 15.24 1.72
C PHE A 37 14.94 16.12 2.93
N ASP A 38 14.45 17.34 2.67
CA ASP A 38 14.00 18.27 3.70
C ASP A 38 12.57 17.99 4.21
N PHE A 39 12.04 16.82 3.90
CA PHE A 39 10.74 16.33 4.39
C PHE A 39 10.87 14.87 4.82
N PRO A 40 10.10 14.45 5.85
CA PRO A 40 10.13 13.05 6.29
C PRO A 40 9.49 12.11 5.27
N GLY A 41 9.97 10.89 5.22
CA GLY A 41 9.43 9.87 4.35
C GLY A 41 10.17 8.55 4.50
N ALA A 42 9.75 7.57 3.71
CA ALA A 42 10.40 6.26 3.66
C ALA A 42 10.18 5.64 2.28
N TRP A 43 11.12 4.83 1.86
CA TRP A 43 11.03 4.09 0.60
C TRP A 43 10.97 2.59 0.87
N TYR A 44 10.12 1.89 0.12
CA TYR A 44 9.95 0.45 0.22
C TYR A 44 10.11 -0.22 -1.13
N GLU A 45 10.72 -1.41 -1.12
CA GLU A 45 10.85 -2.24 -2.32
C GLU A 45 9.67 -3.21 -2.41
N VAL A 46 9.01 -3.26 -3.56
CA VAL A 46 7.93 -4.21 -3.84
C VAL A 46 8.13 -4.74 -5.25
N GLY A 47 8.72 -5.93 -5.38
CA GLY A 47 9.10 -6.46 -6.68
C GLY A 47 10.04 -5.50 -7.42
N ASN A 48 9.66 -5.11 -8.63
CA ASN A 48 10.43 -4.17 -9.44
C ASN A 48 9.97 -2.71 -9.29
N THR A 49 9.05 -2.46 -8.36
CA THR A 49 8.47 -1.13 -8.12
C THR A 49 8.77 -0.71 -6.69
N GLN A 50 8.82 0.58 -6.43
CA GLN A 50 8.99 1.12 -5.09
C GLN A 50 7.71 1.79 -4.63
N ILE A 51 7.52 1.86 -3.32
CA ILE A 51 6.53 2.72 -2.68
C ILE A 51 7.27 3.79 -1.90
N HIS A 52 6.95 5.05 -2.18
CA HIS A 52 7.52 6.20 -1.50
C HIS A 52 6.47 6.81 -0.58
N LEU A 53 6.72 6.82 0.72
CA LEU A 53 5.90 7.54 1.69
C LEU A 53 6.44 8.95 1.84
N ILE A 54 5.56 9.92 1.80
CA ILE A 54 5.90 11.34 1.90
C ILE A 54 5.04 11.97 3.00
N VAL A 55 5.69 12.57 3.99
CA VAL A 55 4.99 13.38 4.98
C VAL A 55 5.07 14.83 4.53
N TYR A 56 3.92 15.46 4.35
CA TYR A 56 3.83 16.85 3.92
C TYR A 56 2.77 17.55 4.76
N GLU A 57 3.20 18.52 5.57
CA GLU A 57 2.34 19.17 6.58
C GLU A 57 1.08 19.82 5.98
N ASP A 58 1.23 20.47 4.83
CA ASP A 58 0.12 21.12 4.13
C ASP A 58 -0.55 20.19 3.13
N GLY A 59 -0.05 18.97 3.00
CA GLY A 59 -0.57 17.98 2.07
C GLY A 59 -1.84 17.34 2.62
N LYS A 60 -2.70 16.95 1.70
CA LYS A 60 -3.89 16.16 2.02
C LYS A 60 -3.84 14.87 1.26
N THR A 61 -4.19 13.77 1.94
CA THR A 61 -4.37 12.50 1.25
C THR A 61 -5.48 12.67 0.21
N LEU A 62 -5.35 11.94 -0.89
CA LEU A 62 -6.27 12.07 -2.03
C LEU A 62 -7.72 11.70 -1.68
N ARG A 63 -7.93 10.92 -0.62
CA ARG A 63 -9.26 10.39 -0.32
C ARG A 63 -9.79 11.07 0.93
N GLY A 64 -9.78 11.44 1.78
CA GLY A 64 -10.45 11.92 2.99
C GLY A 64 -11.37 10.87 3.62
N SER A 65 -11.17 9.59 3.34
CA SER A 65 -11.99 8.49 3.82
C SER A 65 -11.16 7.23 4.04
N HIS A 66 -11.57 6.41 5.02
CA HIS A 66 -11.01 5.07 5.25
C HIS A 66 -11.93 3.96 4.72
N LYS A 67 -13.00 4.33 4.02
CA LYS A 67 -13.87 3.36 3.39
C LYS A 67 -13.15 2.68 2.24
N ILE A 68 -13.16 1.35 2.22
CA ILE A 68 -12.57 0.58 1.13
C ILE A 68 -13.56 0.56 -0.03
N ASP A 69 -13.23 1.29 -1.09
CA ASP A 69 -14.01 1.31 -2.33
C ASP A 69 -13.12 0.79 -3.47
N SER A 70 -13.48 -0.35 -4.02
CA SER A 70 -12.68 -1.00 -5.07
C SER A 70 -12.66 -0.24 -6.40
N ARG A 71 -13.48 0.81 -6.54
CA ARG A 71 -13.52 1.64 -7.75
C ARG A 71 -12.83 2.99 -7.58
N ASP A 72 -12.46 3.34 -6.36
CA ASP A 72 -11.70 4.56 -6.11
C ASP A 72 -10.22 4.36 -6.50
N GLY A 73 -9.48 5.45 -6.63
CA GLY A 73 -8.07 5.42 -7.02
C GLY A 73 -7.25 4.51 -6.13
N HIS A 74 -6.51 3.59 -6.73
CA HIS A 74 -5.67 2.64 -6.02
C HIS A 74 -4.59 2.10 -6.94
N PHE A 75 -3.67 1.36 -6.37
CA PHE A 75 -2.70 0.56 -7.13
C PHE A 75 -2.78 -0.89 -6.64
N ALA A 76 -2.30 -1.80 -7.47
CA ALA A 76 -2.44 -3.24 -7.22
C ALA A 76 -1.07 -3.91 -7.14
N ILE A 77 -0.96 -4.85 -6.22
CA ILE A 77 0.23 -5.67 -6.00
C ILE A 77 -0.15 -7.14 -6.22
N ARG A 78 0.62 -7.84 -7.05
CA ARG A 78 0.46 -9.27 -7.25
C ARG A 78 1.08 -10.01 -6.06
N VAL A 79 0.34 -10.92 -5.45
CA VAL A 79 0.85 -11.78 -4.37
C VAL A 79 0.97 -13.23 -4.85
N GLN A 80 1.89 -13.97 -4.25
CA GLN A 80 2.11 -15.37 -4.61
C GLN A 80 1.07 -16.29 -3.98
N ASP A 81 0.56 -15.93 -2.80
CA ASP A 81 -0.39 -16.74 -2.04
C ASP A 81 -1.39 -15.83 -1.33
N MET A 82 -2.59 -15.74 -1.91
CA MET A 82 -3.65 -14.87 -1.38
C MET A 82 -4.16 -15.36 -0.01
N GLU A 83 -4.23 -16.66 0.22
CA GLU A 83 -4.68 -17.18 1.52
C GLU A 83 -3.73 -16.73 2.64
N SER A 84 -2.43 -16.89 2.42
CA SER A 84 -1.42 -16.42 3.39
C SER A 84 -1.51 -14.93 3.62
N PHE A 85 -1.74 -14.15 2.56
CA PHE A 85 -1.93 -12.70 2.68
C PHE A 85 -3.15 -12.36 3.53
N ILE A 86 -4.30 -12.99 3.26
CA ILE A 86 -5.53 -12.75 4.01
C ILE A 86 -5.35 -13.13 5.48
N ASP A 87 -4.72 -14.26 5.77
CA ASP A 87 -4.45 -14.70 7.14
C ASP A 87 -3.55 -13.69 7.88
N ARG A 88 -2.55 -13.15 7.19
CA ARG A 88 -1.69 -12.11 7.76
C ARG A 88 -2.49 -10.85 8.08
N MET A 89 -3.38 -10.42 7.19
CA MET A 89 -4.24 -9.25 7.45
C MET A 89 -5.16 -9.47 8.65
N LYS A 90 -5.77 -10.65 8.76
CA LYS A 90 -6.60 -11.01 9.91
C LYS A 90 -5.79 -10.99 11.21
N LYS A 91 -4.58 -11.53 11.20
CA LYS A 91 -3.70 -11.54 12.37
C LYS A 91 -3.37 -10.13 12.86
N HIS A 92 -3.23 -9.18 11.94
CA HIS A 92 -2.94 -7.79 12.26
C HIS A 92 -4.19 -6.91 12.41
N HIS A 93 -5.38 -7.52 12.39
CA HIS A 93 -6.67 -6.83 12.53
C HIS A 93 -6.91 -5.76 11.46
N VAL A 94 -6.44 -5.99 10.25
CA VAL A 94 -6.65 -5.10 9.13
C VAL A 94 -7.97 -5.43 8.45
N GLU A 95 -8.85 -4.44 8.30
CA GLU A 95 -10.09 -4.58 7.52
C GLU A 95 -9.76 -4.88 6.06
N LEU A 96 -10.48 -5.82 5.47
CA LEU A 96 -10.19 -6.30 4.12
C LEU A 96 -11.50 -6.53 3.37
N LEU A 97 -11.58 -5.97 2.16
CA LEU A 97 -12.64 -6.28 1.21
C LEU A 97 -12.15 -7.42 0.32
N ASN A 98 -12.71 -8.61 0.54
CA ASN A 98 -12.30 -9.82 -0.17
C ASN A 98 -13.23 -10.10 -1.35
N LYS A 99 -12.68 -10.23 -2.54
CA LYS A 99 -13.41 -10.52 -3.76
C LYS A 99 -12.83 -11.76 -4.47
N PRO A 100 -13.07 -12.97 -3.94
CA PRO A 100 -12.54 -14.19 -4.54
C PRO A 100 -13.18 -14.51 -5.90
N ASN A 101 -14.44 -14.11 -6.09
CA ASN A 101 -15.17 -14.33 -7.32
C ASN A 101 -15.63 -12.99 -7.88
N ASN A 102 -15.08 -12.61 -9.02
CA ASN A 102 -15.37 -11.35 -9.68
C ASN A 102 -15.18 -11.51 -11.20
N LYS A 103 -15.33 -10.40 -11.96
CA LYS A 103 -15.24 -10.46 -13.42
C LYS A 103 -13.82 -10.52 -13.97
N THR A 104 -12.82 -10.31 -13.12
CA THR A 104 -11.42 -10.51 -13.51
C THR A 104 -11.07 -11.97 -13.39
N ASN A 105 -10.16 -12.56 -13.90
CA ASN A 105 -9.84 -13.98 -13.71
C ASN A 105 -8.89 -14.20 -12.53
N TRP A 106 -8.85 -13.27 -11.57
CA TRP A 106 -8.00 -13.39 -10.39
C TRP A 106 -8.75 -12.98 -9.12
N HIS A 107 -8.26 -13.52 -8.01
CA HIS A 107 -8.74 -13.18 -6.68
C HIS A 107 -8.25 -11.78 -6.31
N GLN A 108 -9.15 -10.88 -5.91
CA GLN A 108 -8.82 -9.53 -5.47
C GLN A 108 -9.09 -9.36 -3.98
N ALA A 109 -8.22 -8.63 -3.29
CA ALA A 109 -8.44 -8.19 -1.92
C ALA A 109 -7.97 -6.73 -1.80
N PHE A 110 -8.75 -5.91 -1.10
CA PHE A 110 -8.48 -4.48 -0.95
C PHE A 110 -8.35 -4.13 0.51
N ILE A 111 -7.37 -3.31 0.85
CA ILE A 111 -7.19 -2.76 2.19
C ILE A 111 -6.96 -1.25 2.10
N CYS A 112 -7.08 -0.55 3.23
CA CYS A 112 -6.60 0.82 3.37
C CYS A 112 -5.36 0.85 4.26
N ASP A 113 -4.43 1.74 3.93
CA ASP A 113 -3.36 2.08 4.86
C ASP A 113 -3.91 3.01 5.97
N PRO A 114 -3.11 3.40 6.99
CA PRO A 114 -3.61 4.24 8.09
C PRO A 114 -4.17 5.60 7.66
N ASP A 115 -3.79 6.10 6.48
CA ASP A 115 -4.28 7.38 5.95
C ASP A 115 -5.41 7.23 4.93
N GLY A 116 -5.89 5.99 4.70
CA GLY A 116 -6.98 5.74 3.78
C GLY A 116 -6.56 5.51 2.33
N ASN A 117 -5.26 5.38 2.04
CA ASN A 117 -4.80 4.98 0.72
C ASN A 117 -5.20 3.54 0.45
N ILE A 118 -5.86 3.29 -0.67
CA ILE A 118 -6.33 1.95 -1.03
C ILE A 118 -5.23 1.19 -1.75
N ILE A 119 -5.03 -0.05 -1.35
CA ILE A 119 -4.12 -0.99 -2.01
C ILE A 119 -4.91 -2.24 -2.36
N GLU A 120 -4.87 -2.63 -3.64
CA GLU A 120 -5.37 -3.91 -4.10
C GLU A 120 -4.26 -4.96 -4.03
N PHE A 121 -4.61 -6.16 -3.62
CA PHE A 121 -3.74 -7.33 -3.76
C PHE A 121 -4.47 -8.35 -4.61
N ASN A 122 -3.76 -9.03 -5.52
CA ASN A 122 -4.40 -10.01 -6.39
C ASN A 122 -3.49 -11.20 -6.70
N GLN A 123 -4.13 -12.31 -7.04
CA GLN A 123 -3.47 -13.56 -7.43
C GLN A 123 -4.20 -14.20 -8.60
#